data_2d63b05c84471f54ce0bd5c895228eed
#
_entry.id   2d63b05c84471f54ce0bd5c895228eed
#
_cell.length_a   1.000
_cell.length_b   1.000
_cell.length_c   1.000
_cell.angle_alpha   90.00
_cell.angle_beta   90.00
_cell.angle_gamma   90.00
#
_symmetry.space_group_name_H-M   'P 1'
#
loop_
_entity.id
_entity.type
_entity.pdbx_description
1 polymer ?
#
loop_
_entity_poly.entity_id
_entity_poly.type
_entity_poly.pdbx_seq_one_letter_code
_entity_poly.pdbx_strand_id
1 'polypeptide(L)'
;MSRGLGDVYKRQFQKVISAEIKSQLMEKEGRLPDCVVACVGGGSNAMGAFYNFIEDKSVKLVGAEAAGRGIDTPDHAATVAKGSLGIFHGMKSLFLQNEYGQIDPVYSISAGLDYPGIGPEHAYLNSIGRAQYVDITDEEAVCAFEYLSRTEGIIPAIESSHAVAAALKIAPTMDKDSILVINLSGRGDKDVYSIARYREVDLNEE
;
A
#
# COMPACT_ATOMS: atom_id res chain seq x y z
N MET A 1 -24.50 11.12 5.25
CA MET A 1 -23.65 9.96 5.63
C MET A 1 -23.30 9.18 4.38
N SER A 2 -22.07 8.79 4.24
CA SER A 2 -21.48 8.24 2.99
C SER A 2 -21.99 6.84 2.59
N ARG A 3 -22.70 6.10 3.38
CA ARG A 3 -23.28 4.76 3.12
C ARG A 3 -22.46 3.86 2.18
N GLY A 4 -21.14 3.86 2.31
CA GLY A 4 -20.23 3.09 1.45
C GLY A 4 -19.87 3.74 0.10
N LEU A 5 -20.41 4.91 -0.23
CA LEU A 5 -20.07 5.65 -1.45
C LEU A 5 -18.74 6.43 -1.36
N GLY A 6 -18.15 6.50 -0.17
CA GLY A 6 -16.87 7.20 0.05
C GLY A 6 -15.75 6.72 -0.87
N ASP A 7 -15.65 5.43 -1.12
CA ASP A 7 -14.63 4.85 -1.99
C ASP A 7 -14.83 5.27 -3.45
N VAL A 8 -16.07 5.35 -3.93
CA VAL A 8 -16.38 5.78 -5.30
C VAL A 8 -15.92 7.22 -5.53
N TYR A 9 -16.18 8.13 -4.60
CA TYR A 9 -15.71 9.52 -4.72
C TYR A 9 -14.20 9.62 -4.60
N LYS A 10 -13.59 8.90 -3.67
CA LYS A 10 -12.13 8.84 -3.53
C LYS A 10 -11.49 8.35 -4.83
N ARG A 11 -12.00 7.26 -5.40
CA ARG A 11 -11.53 6.75 -6.69
C ARG A 11 -11.65 7.80 -7.79
N GLN A 12 -12.77 8.53 -7.88
CA GLN A 12 -12.97 9.54 -8.92
C GLN A 12 -11.88 10.62 -8.90
N PHE A 13 -11.43 11.04 -7.72
CA PHE A 13 -10.35 12.00 -7.60
C PHE A 13 -8.97 11.36 -7.76
N GLN A 14 -8.75 10.22 -7.13
CA GLN A 14 -7.43 9.56 -7.08
C GLN A 14 -7.02 8.92 -8.42
N LYS A 15 -7.96 8.56 -9.29
CA LYS A 15 -7.66 7.92 -10.58
C LYS A 15 -6.79 8.76 -11.52
N VAL A 16 -6.64 10.05 -11.25
CA VAL A 16 -5.69 10.90 -11.97
C VAL A 16 -4.27 10.33 -11.88
N ILE A 17 -3.90 9.69 -10.77
CA ILE A 17 -2.60 9.05 -10.58
C ILE A 17 -2.33 8.04 -11.69
N SER A 18 -3.22 7.07 -11.88
CA SER A 18 -3.03 6.04 -12.92
C SER A 18 -3.18 6.58 -14.34
N ALA A 19 -3.99 7.63 -14.54
CA ALA A 19 -4.08 8.29 -15.84
C ALA A 19 -2.75 8.95 -16.23
N GLU A 20 -2.13 9.66 -15.29
CA GLU A 20 -0.83 10.31 -15.51
C GLU A 20 0.31 9.30 -15.63
N ILE A 21 0.35 8.25 -14.79
CA ILE A 21 1.32 7.16 -14.94
C ILE A 21 1.25 6.60 -16.38
N LYS A 22 0.05 6.30 -16.85
CA LYS A 22 -0.17 5.71 -18.18
C LYS A 22 0.30 6.65 -19.31
N SER A 23 -0.08 7.93 -19.26
CA SER A 23 0.31 8.91 -20.28
C SER A 23 1.81 9.18 -20.27
N GLN A 24 2.41 9.36 -19.10
CA GLN A 24 3.84 9.65 -18.98
C GLN A 24 4.71 8.47 -19.40
N LEU A 25 4.31 7.23 -19.11
CA LEU A 25 5.05 6.05 -19.58
C LEU A 25 4.92 5.85 -21.08
N MET A 26 3.73 6.08 -21.66
CA MET A 26 3.58 6.04 -23.11
C MET A 26 4.43 7.10 -23.81
N GLU A 27 4.60 8.28 -23.21
CA GLU A 27 5.46 9.34 -23.74
C GLU A 27 6.96 9.00 -23.63
N LYS A 28 7.39 8.47 -22.47
CA LYS A 28 8.81 8.24 -22.16
C LYS A 28 9.33 6.90 -22.68
N GLU A 29 8.54 5.84 -22.53
CA GLU A 29 8.95 4.46 -22.77
C GLU A 29 8.21 3.80 -23.97
N GLY A 30 7.17 4.46 -24.49
CA GLY A 30 6.36 3.94 -25.59
C GLY A 30 5.50 2.72 -25.23
N ARG A 31 5.43 2.35 -23.93
CA ARG A 31 4.70 1.16 -23.47
C ARG A 31 4.14 1.31 -22.04
N LEU A 32 3.23 0.42 -21.67
CA LEU A 32 2.71 0.30 -20.32
C LEU A 32 3.74 -0.33 -19.38
N PRO A 33 3.61 -0.12 -18.04
CA PRO A 33 4.46 -0.79 -17.07
C PRO A 33 4.12 -2.29 -16.99
N ASP A 34 5.07 -3.09 -16.51
CA ASP A 34 4.85 -4.50 -16.24
C ASP A 34 4.22 -4.71 -14.85
N CYS A 35 4.49 -3.78 -13.93
CA CYS A 35 3.96 -3.84 -12.57
C CYS A 35 3.73 -2.44 -12.00
N VAL A 36 2.63 -2.27 -11.27
CA VAL A 36 2.33 -1.07 -10.46
C VAL A 36 2.17 -1.50 -9.00
N VAL A 37 2.95 -0.87 -8.11
CA VAL A 37 2.96 -1.15 -6.67
C VAL A 37 2.49 0.06 -5.90
N ALA A 38 1.61 -0.13 -4.92
CA ALA A 38 1.14 0.92 -4.02
C ALA A 38 0.90 0.37 -2.61
N CYS A 39 1.10 1.18 -1.57
CA CYS A 39 0.75 0.81 -0.20
C CYS A 39 -0.77 0.82 -0.01
N VAL A 40 -1.25 -0.08 0.86
CA VAL A 40 -2.68 -0.30 1.09
C VAL A 40 -2.99 -0.36 2.58
N GLY A 41 -3.70 0.66 3.07
CA GLY A 41 -4.49 0.61 4.29
C GLY A 41 -5.97 0.54 3.88
N GLY A 42 -6.71 1.64 3.97
CA GLY A 42 -8.05 1.72 3.36
C GLY A 42 -8.04 1.63 1.82
N GLY A 43 -6.90 1.92 1.18
CA GLY A 43 -6.62 1.63 -0.24
C GLY A 43 -6.93 2.76 -1.22
N SER A 44 -7.19 3.98 -0.76
CA SER A 44 -7.57 5.10 -1.64
C SER A 44 -6.48 5.45 -2.66
N ASN A 45 -5.23 5.60 -2.23
CA ASN A 45 -4.09 5.88 -3.13
C ASN A 45 -3.84 4.72 -4.11
N ALA A 46 -3.89 3.49 -3.61
CA ALA A 46 -3.68 2.30 -4.42
C ALA A 46 -4.78 2.14 -5.47
N MET A 47 -6.04 2.41 -5.13
CA MET A 47 -7.11 2.41 -6.12
C MET A 47 -6.87 3.49 -7.19
N GLY A 48 -6.36 4.66 -6.80
CA GLY A 48 -5.94 5.70 -7.74
C GLY A 48 -4.85 5.23 -8.70
N ALA A 49 -3.84 4.53 -8.18
CA ALA A 49 -2.74 4.00 -8.98
C ALA A 49 -3.16 2.81 -9.87
N PHE A 50 -4.16 2.01 -9.47
CA PHE A 50 -4.57 0.81 -10.17
C PHE A 50 -5.68 1.04 -11.20
N TYR A 51 -6.54 2.02 -10.99
CA TYR A 51 -7.85 2.12 -11.67
C TYR A 51 -7.77 2.03 -13.19
N ASN A 52 -6.95 2.83 -13.83
CA ASN A 52 -6.83 2.84 -15.30
C ASN A 52 -6.06 1.65 -15.87
N PHE A 53 -5.50 0.78 -15.00
CA PHE A 53 -4.83 -0.46 -15.39
C PHE A 53 -5.66 -1.71 -15.14
N ILE A 54 -6.88 -1.59 -14.56
CA ILE A 54 -7.71 -2.76 -14.23
C ILE A 54 -7.97 -3.65 -15.45
N GLU A 55 -8.22 -3.03 -16.62
CA GLU A 55 -8.48 -3.75 -17.87
C GLU A 55 -7.19 -4.15 -18.61
N ASP A 56 -6.05 -3.56 -18.29
CA ASP A 56 -4.76 -3.90 -18.89
C ASP A 56 -4.18 -5.15 -18.20
N LYS A 57 -4.59 -6.33 -18.64
CA LYS A 57 -4.28 -7.62 -17.98
C LYS A 57 -2.79 -7.97 -18.00
N SER A 58 -1.99 -7.36 -18.86
CA SER A 58 -0.53 -7.50 -18.89
C SER A 58 0.16 -6.77 -17.74
N VAL A 59 -0.49 -5.76 -17.14
CA VAL A 59 0.04 -4.98 -16.03
C VAL A 59 -0.29 -5.65 -14.71
N LYS A 60 0.71 -6.08 -13.94
CA LYS A 60 0.52 -6.60 -12.58
C LYS A 60 0.17 -5.46 -11.63
N LEU A 61 -0.79 -5.68 -10.74
CA LEU A 61 -1.17 -4.72 -9.70
C LEU A 61 -0.86 -5.34 -8.34
N VAL A 62 -0.03 -4.66 -7.55
CA VAL A 62 0.42 -5.17 -6.25
C VAL A 62 0.17 -4.15 -5.15
N GLY A 63 -0.64 -4.53 -4.18
CA GLY A 63 -0.88 -3.79 -2.94
C GLY A 63 0.06 -4.25 -1.83
N ALA A 64 0.72 -3.32 -1.15
CA ALA A 64 1.57 -3.61 0.00
C ALA A 64 0.79 -3.33 1.29
N GLU A 65 0.47 -4.36 2.07
CA GLU A 65 -0.21 -4.27 3.36
C GLU A 65 0.78 -4.17 4.52
N ALA A 66 0.35 -3.57 5.63
CA ALA A 66 1.15 -3.48 6.83
C ALA A 66 1.07 -4.77 7.66
N ALA A 67 2.11 -5.56 7.62
CA ALA A 67 2.25 -6.75 8.46
C ALA A 67 2.76 -6.44 9.87
N GLY A 68 3.02 -5.19 10.21
CA GLY A 68 3.43 -4.78 11.54
C GLY A 68 4.63 -5.58 12.05
N ARG A 69 4.44 -6.28 13.18
CA ARG A 69 5.45 -7.18 13.76
C ARG A 69 5.42 -8.60 13.19
N GLY A 70 4.61 -8.82 12.16
CA GLY A 70 4.42 -10.10 11.48
C GLY A 70 2.96 -10.56 11.50
N ILE A 71 2.49 -11.12 10.39
CA ILE A 71 1.08 -11.55 10.22
C ILE A 71 0.65 -12.70 11.14
N ASP A 72 1.58 -13.40 11.76
CA ASP A 72 1.30 -14.47 12.74
C ASP A 72 1.32 -13.96 14.19
N THR A 73 1.49 -12.65 14.38
CA THR A 73 1.34 -11.96 15.67
C THR A 73 -0.01 -11.22 15.70
N PRO A 74 -0.49 -10.77 16.88
CA PRO A 74 -1.67 -9.90 16.95
C PRO A 74 -1.40 -8.46 16.43
N ASP A 75 -0.13 -8.09 16.26
CA ASP A 75 0.30 -6.73 15.97
C ASP A 75 0.51 -6.54 14.46
N HIS A 76 -0.57 -6.55 13.68
CA HIS A 76 -0.57 -6.29 12.24
C HIS A 76 -1.87 -5.59 11.78
N ALA A 77 -1.87 -5.07 10.54
CA ALA A 77 -3.04 -4.51 9.86
C ALA A 77 -3.24 -5.12 8.45
N ALA A 78 -2.73 -6.34 8.23
CA ALA A 78 -2.80 -7.04 6.94
C ALA A 78 -4.20 -7.64 6.71
N THR A 79 -5.11 -6.84 6.22
CA THR A 79 -6.54 -7.15 6.12
C THR A 79 -6.86 -8.15 5.00
N VAL A 80 -6.15 -8.11 3.87
CA VAL A 80 -6.38 -9.09 2.78
C VAL A 80 -5.85 -10.46 3.18
N ALA A 81 -4.70 -10.49 3.85
CA ALA A 81 -4.06 -11.74 4.27
C ALA A 81 -4.82 -12.48 5.39
N LYS A 82 -5.36 -11.75 6.38
CA LYS A 82 -5.91 -12.33 7.62
C LYS A 82 -7.37 -11.96 7.89
N GLY A 83 -7.94 -11.01 7.16
CA GLY A 83 -9.30 -10.54 7.38
C GLY A 83 -10.37 -11.49 6.86
N SER A 84 -11.58 -11.30 7.35
CA SER A 84 -12.78 -12.00 6.92
C SER A 84 -13.84 -11.03 6.42
N LEU A 85 -14.82 -11.55 5.67
CA LEU A 85 -15.90 -10.73 5.12
C LEU A 85 -16.81 -10.21 6.23
N GLY A 86 -17.01 -8.90 6.27
CA GLY A 86 -17.83 -8.23 7.28
C GLY A 86 -18.50 -6.96 6.77
N ILE A 87 -19.19 -6.27 7.68
CA ILE A 87 -19.81 -4.96 7.42
C ILE A 87 -19.35 -4.00 8.51
N PHE A 88 -18.61 -2.97 8.11
CA PHE A 88 -18.11 -1.93 9.00
C PHE A 88 -18.13 -0.56 8.30
N HIS A 89 -18.39 0.50 9.03
CA HIS A 89 -18.56 1.86 8.49
C HIS A 89 -19.50 1.94 7.27
N GLY A 90 -20.53 1.06 7.21
CA GLY A 90 -21.49 1.01 6.10
C GLY A 90 -20.97 0.40 4.80
N MET A 91 -19.81 -0.27 4.83
CA MET A 91 -19.24 -1.01 3.71
C MET A 91 -19.26 -2.51 4.00
N LYS A 92 -19.50 -3.30 2.96
CA LYS A 92 -19.22 -4.74 2.96
C LYS A 92 -17.84 -4.96 2.33
N SER A 93 -16.91 -5.48 3.12
CA SER A 93 -15.52 -5.69 2.68
C SER A 93 -14.82 -6.72 3.56
N LEU A 94 -13.49 -6.83 3.45
CA LEU A 94 -12.67 -7.60 4.37
C LEU A 94 -12.27 -6.74 5.57
N PHE A 95 -12.34 -7.34 6.76
CA PHE A 95 -11.98 -6.71 8.03
C PHE A 95 -11.23 -7.69 8.92
N LEU A 96 -10.32 -7.16 9.73
CA LEU A 96 -9.75 -7.88 10.87
C LEU A 96 -10.80 -7.85 11.98
N GLN A 97 -11.40 -9.00 12.23
CA GLN A 97 -12.53 -9.16 13.17
C GLN A 97 -12.55 -10.57 13.74
N ASN A 98 -13.07 -10.67 14.96
CA ASN A 98 -13.26 -11.94 15.63
C ASN A 98 -14.51 -12.71 15.12
N GLU A 99 -14.75 -13.89 15.67
CA GLU A 99 -15.89 -14.75 15.31
C GLU A 99 -17.27 -14.12 15.54
N TYR A 100 -17.36 -13.08 16.38
CA TYR A 100 -18.58 -12.33 16.66
C TYR A 100 -18.76 -11.09 15.76
N GLY A 101 -17.83 -10.86 14.83
CA GLY A 101 -17.83 -9.68 13.95
C GLY A 101 -17.38 -8.39 14.64
N GLN A 102 -16.74 -8.48 15.81
CA GLN A 102 -16.13 -7.34 16.46
C GLN A 102 -14.76 -7.07 15.85
N ILE A 103 -14.47 -5.82 15.55
CA ILE A 103 -13.20 -5.40 14.98
C ILE A 103 -12.07 -5.65 15.98
N ASP A 104 -11.05 -6.34 15.52
CA ASP A 104 -9.84 -6.59 16.31
C ASP A 104 -8.96 -5.33 16.37
N PRO A 105 -8.21 -5.13 17.45
CA PRO A 105 -7.13 -4.15 17.49
C PRO A 105 -6.12 -4.44 16.36
N VAL A 106 -5.59 -3.39 15.77
CA VAL A 106 -4.57 -3.49 14.72
C VAL A 106 -3.34 -2.70 15.10
N TYR A 107 -2.25 -2.96 14.42
CA TYR A 107 -0.99 -2.26 14.65
C TYR A 107 -0.19 -2.10 13.35
N SER A 108 0.38 -0.93 13.18
CA SER A 108 1.40 -0.62 12.19
C SER A 108 2.25 0.55 12.70
N ILE A 109 3.55 0.55 12.40
CA ILE A 109 4.41 1.73 12.58
C ILE A 109 3.89 2.93 11.77
N SER A 110 3.19 2.66 10.68
CA SER A 110 2.57 3.66 9.82
C SER A 110 1.15 3.97 10.29
N ALA A 111 0.93 5.18 10.79
CA ALA A 111 -0.40 5.63 11.22
C ALA A 111 -1.44 5.60 10.09
N GLY A 112 -1.03 5.80 8.84
CA GLY A 112 -1.93 5.78 7.68
C GLY A 112 -2.34 4.38 7.22
N LEU A 113 -1.62 3.33 7.66
CA LEU A 113 -1.95 1.93 7.38
C LEU A 113 -2.52 1.19 8.59
N ASP A 114 -2.58 1.84 9.75
CA ASP A 114 -3.16 1.32 10.99
C ASP A 114 -4.69 1.35 10.92
N TYR A 115 -5.27 0.47 10.09
CA TYR A 115 -6.71 0.39 9.84
C TYR A 115 -7.14 -1.07 9.65
N PRO A 116 -8.21 -1.51 10.33
CA PRO A 116 -8.63 -2.92 10.36
C PRO A 116 -9.44 -3.38 9.15
N GLY A 117 -9.44 -2.67 8.06
CA GLY A 117 -10.25 -2.98 6.90
C GLY A 117 -9.66 -2.49 5.59
N ILE A 118 -10.22 -2.95 4.49
CA ILE A 118 -9.82 -2.55 3.14
C ILE A 118 -11.02 -2.08 2.34
N GLY A 119 -10.82 -1.18 1.37
CA GLY A 119 -11.89 -0.72 0.49
C GLY A 119 -12.54 -1.86 -0.30
N PRO A 120 -13.88 -1.81 -0.52
CA PRO A 120 -14.61 -2.89 -1.21
C PRO A 120 -14.08 -3.21 -2.60
N GLU A 121 -13.55 -2.21 -3.32
CA GLU A 121 -12.97 -2.41 -4.65
C GLU A 121 -11.69 -3.24 -4.58
N HIS A 122 -10.84 -3.04 -3.56
CA HIS A 122 -9.66 -3.89 -3.34
C HIS A 122 -10.04 -5.32 -2.98
N ALA A 123 -11.02 -5.49 -2.07
CA ALA A 123 -11.54 -6.81 -1.74
C ALA A 123 -12.08 -7.55 -2.98
N TYR A 124 -12.77 -6.83 -3.87
CA TYR A 124 -13.23 -7.38 -5.14
C TYR A 124 -12.06 -7.72 -6.08
N LEU A 125 -11.10 -6.82 -6.28
CA LEU A 125 -9.94 -7.08 -7.14
C LEU A 125 -9.11 -8.28 -6.67
N ASN A 126 -8.99 -8.45 -5.34
CA ASN A 126 -8.39 -9.64 -4.74
C ASN A 126 -9.21 -10.91 -5.05
N SER A 127 -10.51 -10.87 -4.84
CA SER A 127 -11.39 -12.04 -5.02
C SER A 127 -11.41 -12.59 -6.44
N ILE A 128 -11.21 -11.72 -7.44
CA ILE A 128 -11.13 -12.12 -8.87
C ILE A 128 -9.68 -12.32 -9.35
N GLY A 129 -8.70 -12.24 -8.46
CA GLY A 129 -7.27 -12.41 -8.79
C GLY A 129 -6.70 -11.32 -9.68
N ARG A 130 -7.34 -10.12 -9.72
CA ARG A 130 -6.84 -9.00 -10.57
C ARG A 130 -5.70 -8.23 -9.91
N ALA A 131 -5.70 -8.09 -8.61
CA ALA A 131 -4.62 -7.51 -7.83
C ALA A 131 -4.11 -8.52 -6.81
N GLN A 132 -2.82 -8.49 -6.57
CA GLN A 132 -2.13 -9.26 -5.53
C GLN A 132 -1.83 -8.36 -4.34
N TYR A 133 -1.79 -8.93 -3.15
CA TYR A 133 -1.44 -8.20 -1.94
C TYR A 133 -0.30 -8.92 -1.25
N VAL A 134 0.68 -8.15 -0.78
CA VAL A 134 1.89 -8.65 -0.14
C VAL A 134 2.07 -8.00 1.22
N ASP A 135 2.50 -8.79 2.17
CA ASP A 135 2.71 -8.38 3.54
C ASP A 135 4.09 -7.75 3.69
N ILE A 136 4.15 -6.59 4.32
CA ILE A 136 5.38 -5.86 4.60
C ILE A 136 5.44 -5.56 6.09
N THR A 137 6.48 -6.06 6.75
CA THR A 137 6.72 -5.79 8.17
C THR A 137 7.23 -4.38 8.40
N ASP A 138 7.13 -3.91 9.65
CA ASP A 138 7.66 -2.61 10.06
C ASP A 138 9.16 -2.48 9.75
N GLU A 139 9.94 -3.52 10.04
CA GLU A 139 11.38 -3.54 9.75
C GLU A 139 11.66 -3.40 8.26
N GLU A 140 10.94 -4.12 7.40
CA GLU A 140 11.08 -4.01 5.95
C GLU A 140 10.71 -2.60 5.45
N ALA A 141 9.65 -2.01 6.00
CA ALA A 141 9.24 -0.66 5.65
C ALA A 141 10.27 0.39 6.09
N VAL A 142 10.83 0.25 7.30
CA VAL A 142 11.88 1.15 7.82
C VAL A 142 13.17 1.00 7.00
N CYS A 143 13.59 -0.22 6.69
CA CYS A 143 14.74 -0.45 5.81
C CYS A 143 14.54 0.18 4.42
N ALA A 144 13.35 0.07 3.86
CA ALA A 144 13.01 0.67 2.57
C ALA A 144 12.97 2.21 2.62
N PHE A 145 12.49 2.79 3.72
CA PHE A 145 12.57 4.22 3.98
C PHE A 145 14.01 4.72 3.94
N GLU A 146 14.89 4.06 4.70
CA GLU A 146 16.31 4.40 4.75
C GLU A 146 17.00 4.18 3.41
N TYR A 147 16.69 3.09 2.72
CA TYR A 147 17.25 2.75 1.42
C TYR A 147 16.94 3.85 0.39
N LEU A 148 15.68 4.21 0.21
CA LEU A 148 15.27 5.22 -0.76
C LEU A 148 15.87 6.60 -0.41
N SER A 149 15.92 6.94 0.89
CA SER A 149 16.51 8.19 1.35
C SER A 149 17.99 8.29 1.01
N ARG A 150 18.74 7.19 1.12
CA ARG A 150 20.19 7.15 0.84
C ARG A 150 20.49 7.10 -0.66
N THR A 151 19.72 6.36 -1.43
CA THR A 151 20.01 6.12 -2.86
C THR A 151 19.47 7.20 -3.77
N GLU A 152 18.29 7.76 -3.46
CA GLU A 152 17.61 8.72 -4.31
C GLU A 152 17.48 10.11 -3.68
N GLY A 153 17.84 10.28 -2.41
CA GLY A 153 17.63 11.53 -1.67
C GLY A 153 16.16 11.86 -1.44
N ILE A 154 15.28 10.86 -1.55
CA ILE A 154 13.84 11.01 -1.34
C ILE A 154 13.48 10.41 0.01
N ILE A 155 12.89 11.22 0.89
CA ILE A 155 12.35 10.77 2.17
C ILE A 155 10.86 10.41 1.96
N PRO A 156 10.53 9.11 1.78
CA PRO A 156 9.13 8.69 1.58
C PRO A 156 8.37 8.71 2.90
N ALA A 157 7.05 8.88 2.87
CA ALA A 157 6.23 8.57 4.04
C ALA A 157 6.39 7.09 4.42
N ILE A 158 6.26 6.73 5.71
CA ILE A 158 6.33 5.33 6.15
C ILE A 158 5.28 4.48 5.42
N GLU A 159 4.10 5.04 5.15
CA GLU A 159 3.09 4.41 4.30
C GLU A 159 3.67 3.99 2.95
N SER A 160 4.28 4.93 2.24
CA SER A 160 4.87 4.70 0.91
C SER A 160 6.06 3.76 0.94
N SER A 161 6.78 3.71 2.07
CA SER A 161 7.92 2.81 2.26
C SER A 161 7.50 1.34 2.19
N HIS A 162 6.25 1.00 2.53
CA HIS A 162 5.72 -0.35 2.30
C HIS A 162 5.68 -0.69 0.80
N ALA A 163 5.31 0.27 -0.05
CA ALA A 163 5.34 0.04 -1.51
C ALA A 163 6.79 -0.11 -2.03
N VAL A 164 7.74 0.65 -1.48
CA VAL A 164 9.17 0.50 -1.82
C VAL A 164 9.69 -0.86 -1.38
N ALA A 165 9.37 -1.30 -0.15
CA ALA A 165 9.76 -2.63 0.34
C ALA A 165 9.19 -3.76 -0.52
N ALA A 166 7.91 -3.66 -0.91
CA ALA A 166 7.31 -4.61 -1.84
C ALA A 166 8.03 -4.63 -3.19
N ALA A 167 8.38 -3.45 -3.73
CA ALA A 167 9.13 -3.35 -4.98
C ALA A 167 10.52 -4.00 -4.86
N LEU A 168 11.23 -3.81 -3.75
CA LEU A 168 12.53 -4.47 -3.50
C LEU A 168 12.42 -6.01 -3.46
N LYS A 169 11.28 -6.55 -3.00
CA LYS A 169 11.02 -8.00 -3.04
C LYS A 169 10.70 -8.49 -4.47
N ILE A 170 9.99 -7.69 -5.25
CA ILE A 170 9.46 -8.08 -6.57
C ILE A 170 10.49 -7.89 -7.68
N ALA A 171 11.21 -6.76 -7.69
CA ALA A 171 12.13 -6.40 -8.76
C ALA A 171 13.16 -7.51 -9.11
N PRO A 172 13.78 -8.23 -8.14
CA PRO A 172 14.71 -9.30 -8.47
C PRO A 172 14.07 -10.49 -9.20
N THR A 173 12.75 -10.60 -9.19
CA THR A 173 12.01 -11.69 -9.88
C THR A 173 11.51 -11.30 -11.26
N MET A 174 11.73 -10.05 -11.68
CA MET A 174 11.31 -9.51 -12.96
C MET A 174 12.45 -9.56 -13.97
N ASP A 175 12.10 -9.53 -15.24
CA ASP A 175 13.08 -9.40 -16.32
C ASP A 175 13.77 -8.03 -16.25
N LYS A 176 15.02 -7.95 -16.71
CA LYS A 176 15.83 -6.71 -16.63
C LYS A 176 15.23 -5.52 -17.35
N ASP A 177 14.47 -5.76 -18.41
CA ASP A 177 13.82 -4.71 -19.21
C ASP A 177 12.40 -4.39 -18.73
N SER A 178 11.99 -4.97 -17.59
CA SER A 178 10.67 -4.70 -17.01
C SER A 178 10.60 -3.31 -16.39
N ILE A 179 9.43 -2.68 -16.52
CA ILE A 179 9.12 -1.39 -15.89
C ILE A 179 8.26 -1.66 -14.65
N LEU A 180 8.81 -1.34 -13.48
CA LEU A 180 8.09 -1.38 -12.22
C LEU A 180 7.84 0.04 -11.74
N VAL A 181 6.57 0.39 -11.54
CA VAL A 181 6.14 1.70 -11.04
C VAL A 181 5.79 1.59 -9.56
N ILE A 182 6.41 2.44 -8.74
CA ILE A 182 6.11 2.56 -7.31
C ILE A 182 5.33 3.86 -7.08
N ASN A 183 4.13 3.77 -6.53
CA ASN A 183 3.35 4.94 -6.14
C ASN A 183 3.82 5.48 -4.78
N LEU A 184 4.67 6.50 -4.80
CA LEU A 184 5.09 7.22 -3.60
C LEU A 184 4.02 8.24 -3.20
N SER A 185 3.05 7.81 -2.42
CA SER A 185 1.84 8.55 -2.11
C SER A 185 2.00 9.66 -1.07
N GLY A 186 3.15 9.75 -0.40
CA GLY A 186 3.40 10.76 0.61
C GLY A 186 4.87 10.99 0.91
N ARG A 187 5.16 12.15 1.50
CA ARG A 187 6.49 12.58 1.97
C ARG A 187 6.70 12.21 3.44
N GLY A 188 7.94 11.91 3.81
CA GLY A 188 8.30 11.35 5.12
C GLY A 188 8.97 12.31 6.11
N ASP A 189 9.04 13.60 5.82
CA ASP A 189 9.57 14.59 6.77
C ASP A 189 8.84 14.55 8.13
N LYS A 190 7.55 14.26 8.12
CA LYS A 190 6.73 14.03 9.31
C LYS A 190 7.11 12.78 10.11
N ASP A 191 7.77 11.82 9.47
CA ASP A 191 8.00 10.46 10.00
C ASP A 191 9.42 10.27 10.58
N VAL A 192 10.32 11.23 10.36
CA VAL A 192 11.74 11.12 10.75
C VAL A 192 11.89 10.79 12.24
N TYR A 193 11.11 11.45 13.12
CA TYR A 193 11.13 11.16 14.55
C TYR A 193 10.61 9.76 14.90
N SER A 194 9.63 9.25 14.14
CA SER A 194 9.11 7.90 14.34
C SER A 194 10.15 6.84 13.94
N ILE A 195 10.86 7.07 12.84
CA ILE A 195 11.97 6.22 12.39
C ILE A 195 13.12 6.25 13.40
N ALA A 196 13.54 7.45 13.86
CA ALA A 196 14.59 7.58 14.85
C ALA A 196 14.24 6.82 16.15
N ARG A 197 13.00 6.97 16.63
CA ARG A 197 12.50 6.22 17.81
C ARG A 197 12.52 4.71 17.56
N TYR A 198 12.12 4.26 16.39
CA TYR A 198 12.15 2.84 16.03
C TYR A 198 13.58 2.29 16.01
N ARG A 199 14.55 3.08 15.57
CA ARG A 199 15.97 2.75 15.55
C ARG A 199 16.69 3.04 16.87
N GLU A 200 15.99 3.54 17.88
CA GLU A 200 16.58 3.96 19.18
C GLU A 200 17.69 5.01 19.02
N VAL A 201 17.53 5.90 18.02
CA VAL A 201 18.48 7.00 17.75
C VAL A 201 17.93 8.30 18.36
N ASP A 202 18.72 9.00 19.18
CA ASP A 202 18.39 10.35 19.65
C ASP A 202 18.84 11.39 18.60
N LEU A 203 17.87 12.11 18.05
CA LEU A 203 18.14 13.18 17.08
C LEU A 203 18.62 14.49 17.71
N ASN A 204 18.67 14.59 19.05
CA ASN A 204 19.10 15.77 19.77
C ASN A 204 20.55 15.66 20.29
N GLU A 205 21.19 14.52 20.12
CA GLU A 205 22.64 14.36 20.38
C GLU A 205 23.41 14.82 19.16
N GLU A 206 23.99 16.06 19.22
CA GLU A 206 25.09 16.53 18.37
C GLU A 206 26.44 16.17 18.99
#